data_9f96f1fc7018a90c5c1fac3e28c55f38
#
_entry.id   9f96f1fc7018a90c5c1fac3e28c55f38
#
_cell.length_a   1.000
_cell.length_b   1.000
_cell.length_c   1.000
_cell.angle_alpha   90.00
_cell.angle_beta   90.00
_cell.angle_gamma   90.00
#
_symmetry.space_group_name_H-M   'P 1'
#
loop_
_entity.id
_entity.type
_entity.pdbx_description
1 polymer ?
#
loop_
_entity_poly.entity_id
_entity_poly.type
_entity_poly.pdbx_seq_one_letter_code
_entity_poly.pdbx_strand_id
1 'polypeptide(L)'
;MPERESWTGMRERRLVEPGAAEAYEAARLAFELGCAVRELRLARSWSQAELASAAGMTQSAVARFEAGGTVPTLLVLGRIARALDADLTVRVAPRSGAA
;
A
#
# COMPACT_ATOMS: atom_id res chain seq x y z
N MET A 1 -30.31 -7.78 -13.67
CA MET A 1 -29.84 -8.75 -12.70
C MET A 1 -29.45 -8.05 -11.41
N PRO A 2 -30.08 -8.47 -10.32
CA PRO A 2 -29.84 -7.82 -9.05
C PRO A 2 -28.38 -7.82 -8.61
N GLU A 3 -27.68 -8.91 -8.89
CA GLU A 3 -26.28 -9.03 -8.46
C GLU A 3 -25.40 -7.98 -9.09
N ARG A 4 -25.57 -7.75 -10.38
CA ARG A 4 -24.75 -6.79 -11.08
C ARG A 4 -25.03 -5.37 -10.62
N GLU A 5 -26.31 -5.05 -10.49
CA GLU A 5 -26.69 -3.75 -9.97
C GLU A 5 -26.23 -3.57 -8.54
N SER A 6 -26.36 -4.63 -7.74
CA SER A 6 -25.93 -4.59 -6.35
C SER A 6 -24.46 -4.25 -6.21
N TRP A 7 -23.63 -4.86 -7.05
CA TRP A 7 -22.22 -4.61 -6.99
C TRP A 7 -21.89 -3.15 -7.27
N THR A 8 -22.43 -2.60 -8.36
CA THR A 8 -22.22 -1.20 -8.69
C THR A 8 -22.83 -0.27 -7.66
N GLY A 9 -24.08 -0.56 -7.25
CA GLY A 9 -24.77 0.26 -6.27
C GLY A 9 -24.09 0.23 -4.91
N MET A 10 -23.58 -0.92 -4.50
CA MET A 10 -22.85 -1.01 -3.24
C MET A 10 -21.57 -0.19 -3.27
N ARG A 11 -20.87 -0.21 -4.38
CA ARG A 11 -19.67 0.59 -4.53
C ARG A 11 -19.99 2.08 -4.44
N GLU A 12 -21.01 2.53 -5.13
CA GLU A 12 -21.42 3.92 -5.10
C GLU A 12 -21.88 4.36 -3.73
N ARG A 13 -22.71 3.54 -3.06
CA ARG A 13 -23.16 3.83 -1.72
C ARG A 13 -22.00 3.89 -0.74
N ARG A 14 -21.05 2.99 -0.89
CA ARG A 14 -19.89 2.96 -0.02
C ARG A 14 -19.09 4.24 -0.11
N LEU A 15 -18.98 4.80 -1.32
CA LEU A 15 -18.22 6.03 -1.52
C LEU A 15 -18.92 7.27 -0.97
N VAL A 16 -20.22 7.21 -0.75
CA VAL A 16 -20.95 8.35 -0.17
C VAL A 16 -21.10 8.23 1.34
N GLU A 17 -20.78 7.09 1.93
CA GLU A 17 -20.80 6.94 3.38
C GLU A 17 -19.66 7.73 4.03
N PRO A 18 -19.88 8.25 5.26
CA PRO A 18 -18.81 8.96 5.97
C PRO A 18 -17.58 8.08 6.10
N GLY A 19 -16.43 8.60 5.70
CA GLY A 19 -15.17 7.90 5.80
C GLY A 19 -14.89 6.92 4.67
N ALA A 20 -15.86 6.65 3.79
CA ALA A 20 -15.66 5.67 2.72
C ALA A 20 -14.63 6.13 1.69
N ALA A 21 -14.63 7.41 1.34
CA ALA A 21 -13.67 7.95 0.38
C ALA A 21 -12.26 7.87 0.94
N GLU A 22 -12.10 8.20 2.22
CA GLU A 22 -10.79 8.14 2.87
C GLU A 22 -10.30 6.70 2.96
N ALA A 23 -11.18 5.76 3.27
CA ALA A 23 -10.82 4.35 3.35
C ALA A 23 -10.40 3.81 1.98
N TYR A 24 -11.11 4.21 0.93
CA TYR A 24 -10.77 3.81 -0.43
C TYR A 24 -9.40 4.36 -0.83
N GLU A 25 -9.16 5.63 -0.53
CA GLU A 25 -7.89 6.28 -0.84
C GLU A 25 -6.74 5.62 -0.09
N ALA A 26 -6.94 5.31 1.19
CA ALA A 26 -5.93 4.65 2.00
C ALA A 26 -5.60 3.26 1.45
N ALA A 27 -6.62 2.52 1.02
CA ALA A 27 -6.43 1.19 0.43
C ALA A 27 -5.64 1.27 -0.87
N ARG A 28 -5.93 2.28 -1.69
CA ARG A 28 -5.21 2.49 -2.94
C ARG A 28 -3.74 2.80 -2.68
N LEU A 29 -3.46 3.67 -1.73
CA LEU A 29 -2.08 4.03 -1.38
C LEU A 29 -1.33 2.83 -0.80
N ALA A 30 -2.00 2.03 0.03
CA ALA A 30 -1.40 0.82 0.59
C ALA A 30 -1.01 -0.15 -0.53
N PHE A 31 -1.90 -0.33 -1.49
CA PHE A 31 -1.64 -1.21 -2.62
C PHE A 31 -0.45 -0.70 -3.45
N GLU A 32 -0.42 0.59 -3.74
CA GLU A 32 0.67 1.18 -4.52
C GLU A 32 2.02 1.05 -3.82
N LEU A 33 2.04 1.28 -2.51
CA LEU A 33 3.26 1.12 -1.73
C LEU A 33 3.75 -0.32 -1.74
N GLY A 34 2.83 -1.26 -1.55
CA GLY A 34 3.17 -2.68 -1.57
C GLY A 34 3.74 -3.10 -2.91
N CYS A 35 3.16 -2.62 -4.01
CA CYS A 35 3.66 -2.91 -5.35
C CYS A 35 5.06 -2.33 -5.56
N ALA A 36 5.29 -1.10 -5.10
CA ALA A 36 6.60 -0.45 -5.26
C ALA A 36 7.69 -1.24 -4.54
N VAL A 37 7.41 -1.67 -3.32
CA VAL A 37 8.37 -2.46 -2.55
C VAL A 37 8.61 -3.81 -3.21
N ARG A 38 7.54 -4.45 -3.68
CA ARG A 38 7.67 -5.74 -4.36
C ARG A 38 8.55 -5.62 -5.60
N GLU A 39 8.38 -4.57 -6.39
CA GLU A 39 9.18 -4.36 -7.59
C GLU A 39 10.65 -4.18 -7.25
N LEU A 40 10.95 -3.38 -6.22
CA LEU A 40 12.34 -3.18 -5.80
C LEU A 40 12.95 -4.48 -5.28
N ARG A 41 12.16 -5.28 -4.55
CA ARG A 41 12.61 -6.56 -4.04
C ARG A 41 12.94 -7.51 -5.18
N LEU A 42 12.05 -7.61 -6.14
CA LEU A 42 12.25 -8.51 -7.29
C LEU A 42 13.44 -8.07 -8.15
N ALA A 43 13.66 -6.76 -8.26
CA ALA A 43 14.82 -6.24 -8.99
C ALA A 43 16.13 -6.67 -8.37
N ARG A 44 16.13 -6.96 -7.06
CA ARG A 44 17.32 -7.48 -6.35
C ARG A 44 17.37 -9.00 -6.34
N SER A 45 16.41 -9.66 -6.96
CA SER A 45 16.26 -11.12 -6.94
C SER A 45 16.11 -11.65 -5.52
N TRP A 46 15.48 -10.88 -4.65
CA TRP A 46 15.26 -11.27 -3.26
C TRP A 46 13.91 -11.94 -3.08
N SER A 47 13.87 -12.92 -2.18
CA SER A 47 12.62 -13.48 -1.69
C SER A 47 12.02 -12.54 -0.64
N GLN A 48 10.75 -12.76 -0.30
CA GLN A 48 10.13 -12.03 0.80
C GLN A 48 10.87 -12.28 2.12
N ALA A 49 11.36 -13.50 2.31
CA ALA A 49 12.11 -13.83 3.51
C ALA A 49 13.42 -13.06 3.58
N GLU A 50 14.08 -12.88 2.45
CA GLU A 50 15.32 -12.12 2.40
C GLU A 50 15.09 -10.65 2.72
N LEU A 51 14.03 -10.06 2.16
CA LEU A 51 13.69 -8.68 2.50
C LEU A 51 13.33 -8.56 3.98
N ALA A 52 12.53 -9.49 4.49
CA ALA A 52 12.13 -9.49 5.89
C ALA A 52 13.34 -9.51 6.82
N SER A 53 14.29 -10.39 6.52
CA SER A 53 15.51 -10.48 7.31
C SER A 53 16.29 -9.16 7.29
N ALA A 54 16.44 -8.57 6.11
CA ALA A 54 17.20 -7.33 5.97
C ALA A 54 16.51 -6.14 6.65
N ALA A 55 15.18 -6.15 6.69
CA ALA A 55 14.41 -5.04 7.25
C ALA A 55 14.00 -5.25 8.71
N GLY A 56 14.37 -6.38 9.29
CA GLY A 56 14.00 -6.68 10.67
C GLY A 56 12.51 -6.96 10.85
N MET A 57 11.90 -7.64 9.88
CA MET A 57 10.47 -7.96 9.87
C MET A 57 10.28 -9.46 9.71
N THR A 58 9.05 -9.92 9.92
CA THR A 58 8.71 -11.30 9.59
C THR A 58 8.33 -11.39 8.11
N GLN A 59 8.49 -12.58 7.53
CA GLN A 59 8.07 -12.79 6.15
C GLN A 59 6.58 -12.54 6.00
N SER A 60 5.77 -12.96 6.97
CA SER A 60 4.32 -12.73 6.93
C SER A 60 3.98 -11.25 6.84
N ALA A 61 4.72 -10.42 7.56
CA ALA A 61 4.49 -8.98 7.54
C ALA A 61 4.84 -8.40 6.16
N VAL A 62 5.94 -8.84 5.55
CA VAL A 62 6.31 -8.42 4.20
C VAL A 62 5.24 -8.85 3.21
N ALA A 63 4.80 -10.11 3.29
CA ALA A 63 3.79 -10.63 2.37
C ALA A 63 2.50 -9.83 2.45
N ARG A 64 2.06 -9.50 3.67
CA ARG A 64 0.84 -8.75 3.90
C ARG A 64 0.95 -7.33 3.38
N PHE A 65 2.09 -6.71 3.60
CA PHE A 65 2.34 -5.36 3.10
C PHE A 65 2.37 -5.34 1.58
N GLU A 66 3.08 -6.27 0.94
CA GLU A 66 3.17 -6.31 -0.52
C GLU A 66 1.81 -6.59 -1.17
N ALA A 67 0.93 -7.26 -0.46
CA ALA A 67 -0.43 -7.52 -0.95
C ALA A 67 -1.38 -6.33 -0.73
N GLY A 68 -0.91 -5.27 -0.07
CA GLY A 68 -1.75 -4.11 0.21
C GLY A 68 -2.61 -4.26 1.44
N GLY A 69 -2.35 -5.28 2.28
CA GLY A 69 -3.19 -5.55 3.44
C GLY A 69 -2.91 -4.68 4.65
N THR A 70 -1.73 -4.08 4.72
CA THR A 70 -1.37 -3.19 5.82
C THR A 70 -0.42 -2.13 5.33
N VAL A 71 -0.35 -1.03 6.08
CA VAL A 71 0.68 -0.01 5.86
C VAL A 71 1.53 0.05 7.13
N PRO A 72 2.83 -0.26 7.04
CA PRO A 72 3.71 -0.12 8.19
C PRO A 72 3.85 1.34 8.59
N THR A 73 4.37 1.55 9.80
CA THR A 73 4.71 2.91 10.24
C THR A 73 5.82 3.49 9.36
N LEU A 74 5.99 4.81 9.44
CA LEU A 74 7.07 5.45 8.69
C LEU A 74 8.43 4.92 9.12
N LEU A 75 8.60 4.59 10.40
CA LEU A 75 9.83 4.00 10.89
C LEU A 75 10.13 2.67 10.17
N VAL A 76 9.13 1.82 10.08
CA VAL A 76 9.29 0.51 9.43
C VAL A 76 9.46 0.67 7.92
N LEU A 77 8.71 1.59 7.31
CA LEU A 77 8.89 1.89 5.89
C LEU A 77 10.32 2.36 5.61
N GLY A 78 10.89 3.17 6.51
CA GLY A 78 12.27 3.60 6.37
C GLY A 78 13.25 2.46 6.43
N ARG A 79 13.00 1.45 7.29
CA ARG A 79 13.83 0.25 7.34
C ARG A 79 13.75 -0.54 6.05
N ILE A 80 12.55 -0.68 5.50
CA ILE A 80 12.35 -1.39 4.24
C ILE A 80 13.11 -0.69 3.11
N ALA A 81 12.96 0.63 3.02
CA ALA A 81 13.65 1.41 1.99
C ALA A 81 15.16 1.24 2.11
N ARG A 82 15.68 1.36 3.33
CA ARG A 82 17.11 1.21 3.56
C ARG A 82 17.61 -0.18 3.18
N ALA A 83 16.83 -1.22 3.51
CA ALA A 83 17.18 -2.59 3.15
C ALA A 83 17.25 -2.77 1.63
N LEU A 84 16.46 -2.02 0.90
CA LEU A 84 16.40 -2.07 -0.56
C LEU A 84 17.30 -1.03 -1.22
N ASP A 85 18.12 -0.34 -0.44
CA ASP A 85 18.98 0.73 -0.92
C ASP A 85 18.17 1.78 -1.69
N ALA A 86 17.03 2.14 -1.14
CA ALA A 86 16.09 3.08 -1.72
C ALA A 86 15.79 4.20 -0.73
N ASP A 87 15.27 5.30 -1.24
CA ASP A 87 14.88 6.43 -0.39
C ASP A 87 13.37 6.38 -0.15
N LEU A 88 12.98 6.65 1.09
CA LEU A 88 11.58 6.82 1.43
C LEU A 88 11.23 8.30 1.30
N THR A 89 10.29 8.59 0.43
CA THR A 89 9.80 9.96 0.24
C THR A 89 8.31 10.00 0.54
N VAL A 90 7.91 10.89 1.42
CA VAL A 90 6.49 11.10 1.73
C VAL A 90 6.18 12.56 1.43
N ARG A 91 5.11 12.77 0.67
CA ARG A 91 4.76 14.11 0.24
C ARG A 91 3.29 14.38 0.46
N VAL A 92 3.00 15.53 1.03
CA VAL A 92 1.65 16.06 1.09
C VAL A 92 1.65 17.32 0.25
N ALA A 93 0.83 17.33 -0.80
CA ALA A 93 0.82 18.41 -1.75
C ALA A 93 -0.60 18.93 -1.93
N PRO A 94 -0.76 20.22 -2.32
CA PRO A 94 -2.08 20.72 -2.63
C PRO A 94 -2.70 19.89 -3.74
N ARG A 95 -4.03 19.76 -3.70
CA ARG A 95 -4.74 19.01 -4.73
C ARG A 95 -4.64 19.76 -6.06
N SER A 96 -4.32 19.02 -7.11
CA SER A 96 -4.21 19.57 -8.44
C SER A 96 -5.57 20.13 -8.87
N GLY A 97 -5.58 21.34 -9.40
CA GLY A 97 -6.81 21.98 -9.86
C GLY A 97 -7.65 22.58 -8.75
N ALA A 98 -7.15 22.62 -7.52
CA ALA A 98 -7.84 23.20 -6.38
C ALA A 98 -7.64 24.70 -6.25
N ALA A 99 -7.21 25.34 -7.28
CA ALA A 99 -6.91 26.78 -7.27
C ALA A 99 -8.16 27.63 -7.07
#